data_a232aa0cfd132a7ad2e23a4b14637880
#
_entry.id   a232aa0cfd132a7ad2e23a4b14637880
#
_cell.length_a   1.000
_cell.length_b   1.000
_cell.length_c   1.000
_cell.angle_alpha   90.00
_cell.angle_beta   90.00
_cell.angle_gamma   90.00
#
_symmetry.space_group_name_H-M   'P 1'
#
loop_
_entity.id
_entity.type
_entity.pdbx_description
1 polymer ?
#
loop_
_entity_poly.entity_id
_entity_poly.type
_entity_poly.pdbx_seq_one_letter_code
_entity_poly.pdbx_strand_id
1 'polypeptide(L)'
;MFQKLKYKFNPEPFDIIGSRIRFGEQVNDQFKGIEYFNINHSNTNSLFNVVPNQHRENFCLTLMKINTIIPPHTDTGILVTINFYIETDNCITQLYKFKGEPKKYQIENQKEGFIFNENDLEKTKSFVAEQYDAWVLDVSKPHSVSGGDNRMAFSLATNTYTYDDVCNMLYETGNL
;
A
#
# COMPACT_ATOMS: atom_id res chain seq x y z
N MET A 1 3.34 -10.39 -3.17
CA MET A 1 4.80 -10.38 -2.94
C MET A 1 5.21 -9.02 -2.38
N PHE A 2 6.41 -8.88 -1.83
CA PHE A 2 6.96 -7.59 -1.41
C PHE A 2 8.48 -7.62 -1.48
N GLN A 3 9.08 -6.44 -1.64
CA GLN A 3 10.53 -6.24 -1.64
C GLN A 3 10.87 -4.85 -1.10
N LYS A 4 11.96 -4.75 -0.31
CA LYS A 4 12.51 -3.48 0.18
C LYS A 4 13.32 -2.83 -0.93
N LEU A 5 13.10 -1.53 -1.16
CA LEU A 5 13.90 -0.76 -2.08
C LEU A 5 15.23 -0.38 -1.44
N LYS A 6 16.26 -0.22 -2.25
CA LYS A 6 17.53 0.42 -1.86
C LYS A 6 17.35 1.90 -1.55
N TYR A 7 16.26 2.49 -2.05
CA TYR A 7 15.90 3.89 -1.88
C TYR A 7 15.54 4.16 -0.42
N LYS A 8 16.28 5.06 0.21
CA LYS A 8 15.87 5.70 1.47
C LYS A 8 15.45 7.11 1.16
N PHE A 9 14.21 7.44 1.47
CA PHE A 9 13.74 8.79 1.25
C PHE A 9 13.94 9.64 2.51
N ASN A 10 14.18 10.94 2.29
CA ASN A 10 14.15 11.91 3.36
C ASN A 10 12.89 12.75 3.15
N PRO A 11 11.88 12.66 4.03
CA PRO A 11 10.67 13.43 3.84
C PRO A 11 11.00 14.92 4.06
N GLU A 12 10.96 15.69 2.98
CA GLU A 12 10.84 17.13 3.10
C GLU A 12 9.48 17.49 3.70
N PRO A 13 9.34 18.65 4.35
CA PRO A 13 8.04 19.11 4.81
C PRO A 13 7.00 19.06 3.68
N PHE A 14 5.86 18.46 3.97
CA PHE A 14 4.76 18.34 3.02
C PHE A 14 3.47 18.88 3.62
N ASP A 15 2.61 19.41 2.76
CA ASP A 15 1.31 19.90 3.16
C ASP A 15 0.21 18.93 2.73
N ILE A 16 -0.70 18.63 3.65
CA ILE A 16 -1.93 17.91 3.33
C ILE A 16 -2.88 18.94 2.69
N ILE A 17 -3.27 18.69 1.43
CA ILE A 17 -4.19 19.55 0.73
C ILE A 17 -5.61 18.98 0.83
N GLY A 18 -6.51 19.79 1.38
CA GLY A 18 -7.93 19.50 1.39
C GLY A 18 -8.34 18.45 2.43
N SER A 19 -9.55 17.95 2.25
CA SER A 19 -10.14 16.96 3.12
C SER A 19 -9.69 15.55 2.75
N ARG A 20 -9.88 14.63 3.68
CA ARG A 20 -9.70 13.19 3.50
C ARG A 20 -10.33 12.72 2.17
N ILE A 21 -9.58 11.94 1.40
CA ILE A 21 -10.09 11.27 0.20
C ILE A 21 -11.08 10.19 0.64
N ARG A 22 -12.27 10.24 0.08
CA ARG A 22 -13.26 9.18 0.27
C ARG A 22 -13.24 8.27 -0.95
N PHE A 23 -12.86 7.02 -0.76
CA PHE A 23 -13.00 5.97 -1.77
C PHE A 23 -14.39 5.33 -1.62
N GLY A 24 -15.37 5.80 -2.42
CA GLY A 24 -16.75 5.32 -2.35
C GLY A 24 -17.53 5.80 -1.12
N GLU A 25 -18.81 5.42 -1.01
CA GLU A 25 -19.69 5.87 0.08
C GLU A 25 -19.49 5.12 1.39
N GLN A 26 -18.75 4.03 1.41
CA GLN A 26 -18.47 3.33 2.66
C GLN A 26 -17.10 2.68 2.68
N VAL A 27 -16.30 3.21 3.53
CA VAL A 27 -15.36 2.35 4.24
C VAL A 27 -16.23 1.53 5.19
N ASN A 28 -16.37 0.23 4.95
CA ASN A 28 -16.97 -0.71 5.89
C ASN A 28 -16.36 -0.46 7.28
N ASP A 29 -17.12 -0.61 8.34
CA ASP A 29 -16.67 -0.42 9.73
C ASP A 29 -15.36 -1.15 10.06
N GLN A 30 -15.03 -2.22 9.32
CA GLN A 30 -13.79 -2.96 9.43
C GLN A 30 -12.53 -2.18 9.01
N PHE A 31 -12.68 -1.12 8.22
CA PHE A 31 -11.59 -0.24 7.81
C PHE A 31 -11.66 1.16 8.42
N LYS A 32 -12.45 1.34 9.46
CA LYS A 32 -12.36 2.56 10.28
C LYS A 32 -10.92 2.68 10.76
N GLY A 33 -10.29 3.83 10.49
CA GLY A 33 -8.89 4.06 10.87
C GLY A 33 -7.89 3.94 9.73
N ILE A 34 -8.35 3.73 8.48
CA ILE A 34 -7.56 4.00 7.31
C ILE A 34 -8.01 5.33 6.70
N GLU A 35 -7.07 6.23 6.52
CA GLU A 35 -7.33 7.53 5.94
C GLU A 35 -6.34 7.81 4.82
N TYR A 36 -6.85 8.38 3.71
CA TYR A 36 -6.04 8.82 2.60
C TYR A 36 -6.23 10.31 2.39
N PHE A 37 -5.15 11.00 2.04
CA PHE A 37 -5.14 12.44 1.83
C PHE A 37 -4.43 12.77 0.52
N ASN A 38 -4.94 13.79 -0.17
CA ASN A 38 -4.17 14.44 -1.21
C ASN A 38 -3.04 15.23 -0.57
N ILE A 39 -1.92 15.29 -1.26
CA ILE A 39 -0.71 16.00 -0.83
C ILE A 39 -0.27 16.98 -1.90
N ASN A 40 0.45 18.01 -1.50
CA ASN A 40 1.08 18.91 -2.43
C ASN A 40 2.24 18.19 -3.14
N HIS A 41 2.09 17.97 -4.44
CA HIS A 41 3.07 17.27 -5.24
C HIS A 41 4.39 18.04 -5.43
N SER A 42 4.45 19.34 -5.17
CA SER A 42 5.69 20.12 -5.37
C SER A 42 6.88 19.59 -4.55
N ASN A 43 6.60 19.09 -3.33
CA ASN A 43 7.62 18.56 -2.43
C ASN A 43 7.74 17.04 -2.48
N THR A 44 6.85 16.35 -3.20
CA THR A 44 6.81 14.88 -3.28
C THR A 44 7.11 14.34 -4.68
N ASN A 45 7.36 15.22 -5.65
CA ASN A 45 7.73 14.82 -7.02
C ASN A 45 8.97 13.90 -7.07
N SER A 46 9.87 14.02 -6.10
CA SER A 46 11.04 13.16 -6.00
C SER A 46 10.68 11.70 -5.76
N LEU A 47 9.53 11.40 -5.14
CA LEU A 47 9.08 10.02 -4.91
C LEU A 47 8.75 9.30 -6.22
N PHE A 48 8.33 10.03 -7.25
CA PHE A 48 8.12 9.45 -8.58
C PHE A 48 9.43 9.06 -9.29
N ASN A 49 10.60 9.51 -8.78
CA ASN A 49 11.89 9.17 -9.41
C ASN A 49 12.25 7.68 -9.27
N VAL A 50 11.54 6.95 -8.40
CA VAL A 50 11.72 5.50 -8.28
C VAL A 50 11.17 4.74 -9.51
N VAL A 51 10.32 5.38 -10.32
CA VAL A 51 9.80 4.81 -11.57
C VAL A 51 10.23 5.65 -12.77
N PRO A 52 10.44 5.04 -13.96
CA PRO A 52 10.82 5.77 -15.18
C PRO A 52 9.75 6.80 -15.58
N ASN A 53 10.20 7.94 -16.12
CA ASN A 53 9.34 9.08 -16.44
C ASN A 53 8.11 8.72 -17.28
N GLN A 54 8.28 7.85 -18.29
CA GLN A 54 7.22 7.46 -19.21
C GLN A 54 6.10 6.64 -18.57
N HIS A 55 6.26 6.19 -17.32
CA HIS A 55 5.28 5.38 -16.60
C HIS A 55 4.58 6.12 -15.47
N ARG A 56 5.07 7.32 -15.09
CA ARG A 56 4.61 8.05 -13.88
C ARG A 56 3.15 8.42 -13.91
N GLU A 57 2.59 8.70 -15.08
CA GLU A 57 1.17 9.04 -15.25
C GLU A 57 0.20 7.93 -14.83
N ASN A 58 0.69 6.68 -14.78
CA ASN A 58 -0.07 5.51 -14.36
C ASN A 58 0.03 5.23 -12.86
N PHE A 59 0.63 6.15 -12.10
CA PHE A 59 0.73 6.06 -10.64
C PHE A 59 0.04 7.23 -9.98
N CYS A 60 -0.66 6.94 -8.90
CA CYS A 60 -1.30 7.93 -8.04
C CYS A 60 -0.57 7.97 -6.69
N LEU A 61 -0.19 9.17 -6.25
CA LEU A 61 0.47 9.38 -4.96
C LEU A 61 -0.51 9.95 -3.95
N THR A 62 -0.62 9.28 -2.80
CA THR A 62 -1.45 9.72 -1.68
C THR A 62 -0.66 9.60 -0.37
N LEU A 63 -1.07 10.35 0.65
CA LEU A 63 -0.66 10.07 2.03
C LEU A 63 -1.68 9.12 2.65
N MET A 64 -1.19 7.99 3.16
CA MET A 64 -1.98 6.98 3.86
C MET A 64 -1.66 7.03 5.36
N LYS A 65 -2.70 7.07 6.18
CA LYS A 65 -2.62 6.87 7.63
C LYS A 65 -3.41 5.65 8.05
N ILE A 66 -2.83 4.82 8.89
CA ILE A 66 -3.47 3.61 9.43
C ILE A 66 -3.32 3.66 10.96
N ASN A 67 -4.44 3.68 11.67
CA ASN A 67 -4.51 3.67 13.12
C ASN A 67 -5.34 2.50 13.66
N THR A 68 -5.38 1.40 12.91
CA THR A 68 -6.16 0.21 13.23
C THR A 68 -5.49 -1.05 12.70
N ILE A 69 -5.95 -2.20 13.18
CA ILE A 69 -5.63 -3.49 12.57
C ILE A 69 -6.44 -3.63 11.28
N ILE A 70 -5.77 -3.99 10.19
CA ILE A 70 -6.40 -4.30 8.92
C ILE A 70 -6.39 -5.81 8.73
N PRO A 71 -7.56 -6.47 8.70
CA PRO A 71 -7.65 -7.91 8.50
C PRO A 71 -7.12 -8.32 7.12
N PRO A 72 -6.91 -9.61 6.85
CA PRO A 72 -6.50 -10.08 5.54
C PRO A 72 -7.47 -9.64 4.44
N HIS A 73 -6.95 -8.93 3.45
CA HIS A 73 -7.71 -8.33 2.35
C HIS A 73 -6.87 -8.21 1.08
N THR A 74 -7.50 -7.83 -0.01
CA THR A 74 -6.86 -7.28 -1.21
C THR A 74 -7.35 -5.87 -1.43
N ASP A 75 -6.50 -5.02 -2.00
CA ASP A 75 -6.89 -3.64 -2.29
C ASP A 75 -7.88 -3.58 -3.45
N THR A 76 -8.84 -2.66 -3.33
CA THR A 76 -9.85 -2.46 -4.36
C THR A 76 -9.28 -1.66 -5.51
N GLY A 77 -9.23 -2.27 -6.71
CA GLY A 77 -8.82 -1.58 -7.93
C GLY A 77 -7.35 -1.14 -7.95
N ILE A 78 -6.51 -1.67 -7.06
CA ILE A 78 -5.06 -1.43 -7.03
C ILE A 78 -4.35 -2.77 -7.15
N LEU A 79 -3.31 -2.83 -7.98
CA LEU A 79 -2.48 -4.02 -8.15
C LEU A 79 -1.22 -3.97 -7.31
N VAL A 80 -0.55 -2.82 -7.33
CA VAL A 80 0.76 -2.63 -6.68
C VAL A 80 0.82 -1.29 -5.99
N THR A 81 1.46 -1.25 -4.83
CA THR A 81 1.84 -0.01 -4.15
C THR A 81 3.34 0.03 -3.88
N ILE A 82 3.93 1.22 -3.95
CA ILE A 82 5.24 1.53 -3.39
C ILE A 82 4.99 2.44 -2.21
N ASN A 83 5.25 1.94 -1.00
CA ASN A 83 5.02 2.67 0.23
C ASN A 83 6.34 3.23 0.77
N PHE A 84 6.36 4.54 1.03
CA PHE A 84 7.47 5.27 1.63
C PHE A 84 7.07 5.62 3.06
N TYR A 85 7.66 4.95 4.03
CA TYR A 85 7.19 4.98 5.42
C TYR A 85 7.72 6.22 6.17
N ILE A 86 6.79 7.01 6.72
CA ILE A 86 7.09 8.20 7.55
C ILE A 86 7.06 7.80 9.03
N GLU A 87 6.02 7.06 9.42
CA GLU A 87 5.84 6.51 10.76
C GLU A 87 5.46 5.05 10.64
N THR A 88 5.97 4.19 11.51
CA THR A 88 5.79 2.73 11.37
C THR A 88 5.20 2.08 12.61
N ASP A 89 5.49 2.60 13.80
CA ASP A 89 5.01 2.12 15.09
C ASP A 89 5.09 0.58 15.22
N ASN A 90 6.13 -0.01 14.63
CA ASN A 90 6.35 -1.46 14.55
C ASN A 90 5.19 -2.25 13.91
N CYS A 91 4.38 -1.62 13.07
CA CYS A 91 3.33 -2.30 12.33
C CYS A 91 3.90 -3.42 11.46
N ILE A 92 3.27 -4.58 11.55
CA ILE A 92 3.64 -5.76 10.78
C ILE A 92 2.75 -5.83 9.55
N THR A 93 3.35 -5.86 8.37
CA THR A 93 2.66 -6.25 7.14
C THR A 93 2.85 -7.74 6.91
N GLN A 94 1.74 -8.48 6.85
CA GLN A 94 1.71 -9.93 6.67
C GLN A 94 1.13 -10.28 5.31
N LEU A 95 1.79 -11.17 4.56
CA LEU A 95 1.25 -11.77 3.33
C LEU A 95 0.73 -13.18 3.59
N TYR A 96 -0.24 -13.54 2.76
CA TYR A 96 -0.89 -14.85 2.84
C TYR A 96 -0.97 -15.53 1.48
N LYS A 97 -1.16 -16.85 1.52
CA LYS A 97 -1.65 -17.68 0.42
C LYS A 97 -2.92 -18.41 0.86
N PHE A 98 -3.76 -18.80 -0.08
CA PHE A 98 -4.93 -19.62 0.22
C PHE A 98 -4.51 -21.05 0.58
N LYS A 99 -5.19 -21.65 1.56
CA LYS A 99 -5.04 -23.08 1.92
C LYS A 99 -5.72 -24.04 0.95
N GLY A 100 -6.52 -23.53 0.04
CA GLY A 100 -7.28 -24.28 -0.96
C GLY A 100 -7.87 -23.32 -1.98
N GLU A 101 -9.03 -23.66 -2.54
CA GLU A 101 -9.73 -22.76 -3.45
C GLU A 101 -10.10 -21.45 -2.74
N PRO A 102 -9.85 -20.29 -3.38
CA PRO A 102 -10.12 -19.00 -2.78
C PRO A 102 -11.59 -18.80 -2.47
N LYS A 103 -11.95 -18.69 -1.21
CA LYS A 103 -13.28 -18.24 -0.78
C LYS A 103 -13.23 -16.72 -0.65
N LYS A 104 -13.80 -16.04 -1.62
CA LYS A 104 -13.88 -14.59 -1.64
C LYS A 104 -15.13 -14.13 -0.91
N TYR A 105 -14.96 -13.34 0.12
CA TYR A 105 -16.05 -12.60 0.75
C TYR A 105 -16.05 -11.21 0.14
N GLN A 106 -17.04 -10.93 -0.72
CA GLN A 106 -17.18 -9.59 -1.28
C GLN A 106 -17.59 -8.65 -0.16
N ILE A 107 -16.85 -7.56 -0.01
CA ILE A 107 -17.28 -6.46 0.85
C ILE A 107 -18.48 -5.82 0.15
N GLU A 108 -19.63 -5.77 0.83
CA GLU A 108 -20.80 -5.09 0.28
C GLU A 108 -20.41 -3.67 -0.16
N ASN A 109 -20.76 -3.35 -1.43
CA ASN A 109 -20.50 -2.06 -2.09
C ASN A 109 -19.06 -1.75 -2.53
N GLN A 110 -18.10 -2.69 -2.47
CA GLN A 110 -16.80 -2.53 -3.14
C GLN A 110 -16.73 -3.43 -4.38
N LYS A 111 -16.49 -2.83 -5.53
CA LYS A 111 -16.54 -3.56 -6.81
C LYS A 111 -15.41 -4.59 -6.99
N GLU A 112 -14.27 -4.47 -6.30
CA GLU A 112 -13.07 -5.26 -6.61
C GLU A 112 -12.14 -5.59 -5.42
N GLY A 113 -12.51 -5.30 -4.18
CA GLY A 113 -11.74 -5.68 -2.99
C GLY A 113 -12.39 -6.83 -2.24
N PHE A 114 -11.58 -7.64 -1.54
CA PHE A 114 -12.08 -8.77 -0.77
C PHE A 114 -11.44 -8.79 0.62
N ILE A 115 -12.27 -9.07 1.64
CA ILE A 115 -11.80 -9.48 2.97
C ILE A 115 -11.85 -10.99 3.02
N PHE A 116 -10.85 -11.58 3.65
CA PHE A 116 -10.72 -13.04 3.77
C PHE A 116 -10.77 -13.47 5.23
N ASN A 117 -11.35 -14.66 5.46
CA ASN A 117 -11.25 -15.31 6.76
C ASN A 117 -9.79 -15.82 6.94
N GLU A 118 -9.16 -15.46 8.05
CA GLU A 118 -7.78 -15.88 8.35
C GLU A 118 -7.63 -17.40 8.42
N ASN A 119 -8.69 -18.14 8.76
CA ASN A 119 -8.69 -19.59 8.78
C ASN A 119 -8.49 -20.24 7.40
N ASP A 120 -8.88 -19.54 6.33
CA ASP A 120 -8.74 -20.00 4.94
C ASP A 120 -7.37 -19.65 4.35
N LEU A 121 -6.52 -18.98 5.15
CA LEU A 121 -5.24 -18.45 4.72
C LEU A 121 -4.08 -19.06 5.50
N GLU A 122 -2.94 -19.18 4.83
CA GLU A 122 -1.65 -19.54 5.42
C GLU A 122 -0.73 -18.31 5.38
N LYS A 123 -0.17 -17.93 6.53
CA LYS A 123 0.84 -16.86 6.61
C LYS A 123 2.09 -17.30 5.86
N THR A 124 2.60 -16.44 4.99
CA THR A 124 3.80 -16.73 4.20
C THR A 124 5.00 -15.92 4.65
N LYS A 125 4.97 -14.63 4.42
CA LYS A 125 6.05 -13.70 4.73
C LYS A 125 5.49 -12.47 5.44
N SER A 126 6.29 -11.89 6.30
CA SER A 126 5.98 -10.61 6.95
C SER A 126 7.20 -9.71 6.95
N PHE A 127 6.95 -8.42 7.11
CA PHE A 127 8.00 -7.45 7.40
C PHE A 127 7.47 -6.36 8.35
N VAL A 128 8.42 -5.75 9.03
CA VAL A 128 8.25 -4.49 9.75
C VAL A 128 9.11 -3.48 9.02
N ALA A 129 8.48 -2.40 8.54
CA ALA A 129 9.24 -1.33 7.92
C ALA A 129 9.90 -0.47 8.99
N GLU A 130 11.10 0.04 8.71
CA GLU A 130 11.71 1.10 9.48
C GLU A 130 11.26 2.47 8.93
N GLN A 131 11.36 3.49 9.76
CA GLN A 131 11.12 4.86 9.31
C GLN A 131 12.04 5.20 8.13
N TYR A 132 11.48 5.82 7.10
CA TYR A 132 12.12 6.20 5.84
C TYR A 132 12.53 5.04 4.93
N ASP A 133 12.06 3.83 5.22
CA ASP A 133 12.13 2.74 4.27
C ASP A 133 11.13 2.93 3.13
N ALA A 134 11.46 2.36 1.97
CA ALA A 134 10.53 2.20 0.86
C ALA A 134 10.37 0.70 0.53
N TRP A 135 9.11 0.29 0.27
CA TRP A 135 8.77 -1.10 -0.04
C TRP A 135 7.77 -1.15 -1.19
N VAL A 136 8.01 -2.05 -2.15
CA VAL A 136 7.03 -2.41 -3.17
C VAL A 136 6.22 -3.63 -2.70
N LEU A 137 4.89 -3.57 -2.86
CA LEU A 137 3.93 -4.57 -2.41
C LEU A 137 2.96 -4.96 -3.53
N ASP A 138 2.76 -6.26 -3.71
CA ASP A 138 1.67 -6.84 -4.50
C ASP A 138 0.40 -6.87 -3.64
N VAL A 139 -0.40 -5.80 -3.72
CA VAL A 139 -1.62 -5.64 -2.93
C VAL A 139 -2.85 -6.30 -3.58
N SER A 140 -2.66 -6.87 -4.77
CA SER A 140 -3.64 -7.78 -5.40
C SER A 140 -3.69 -9.15 -4.72
N LYS A 141 -2.76 -9.46 -3.84
CA LYS A 141 -2.69 -10.70 -3.05
C LYS A 141 -3.12 -10.45 -1.62
N PRO A 142 -3.65 -11.47 -0.91
CA PRO A 142 -4.09 -11.31 0.46
C PRO A 142 -2.97 -10.84 1.36
N HIS A 143 -3.22 -9.73 2.06
CA HIS A 143 -2.29 -9.12 3.01
C HIS A 143 -3.05 -8.47 4.17
N SER A 144 -2.36 -8.23 5.27
CA SER A 144 -2.90 -7.57 6.46
C SER A 144 -1.89 -6.63 7.09
N VAL A 145 -2.37 -5.75 7.96
CA VAL A 145 -1.54 -4.91 8.82
C VAL A 145 -1.97 -5.12 10.27
N SER A 146 -1.01 -5.38 11.15
CA SER A 146 -1.24 -5.58 12.58
C SER A 146 -0.11 -5.00 13.41
N GLY A 147 -0.34 -4.85 14.71
CA GLY A 147 0.62 -4.22 15.62
C GLY A 147 0.73 -2.71 15.40
N GLY A 148 0.99 -1.97 16.46
CA GLY A 148 1.08 -0.52 16.44
C GLY A 148 -0.26 0.18 16.16
N ASP A 149 -0.33 1.44 16.55
CA ASP A 149 -1.54 2.26 16.44
C ASP A 149 -1.36 3.44 15.49
N ASN A 150 -0.17 3.63 14.94
CA ASN A 150 0.13 4.78 14.08
C ASN A 150 1.11 4.41 12.98
N ARG A 151 0.59 4.25 11.77
CA ARG A 151 1.39 4.03 10.56
C ARG A 151 1.06 5.11 9.56
N MET A 152 2.07 5.77 9.05
CA MET A 152 1.93 6.80 8.03
C MET A 152 2.93 6.55 6.90
N ALA A 153 2.46 6.58 5.68
CA ALA A 153 3.29 6.41 4.49
C ALA A 153 2.76 7.21 3.31
N PHE A 154 3.65 7.68 2.46
CA PHE A 154 3.25 8.00 1.09
C PHE A 154 3.04 6.69 0.34
N SER A 155 1.91 6.55 -0.33
CA SER A 155 1.58 5.39 -1.15
C SER A 155 1.51 5.80 -2.62
N LEU A 156 2.45 5.28 -3.40
CA LEU A 156 2.49 5.43 -4.86
C LEU A 156 1.85 4.17 -5.46
N ALA A 157 0.60 4.28 -5.88
CA ALA A 157 -0.25 3.15 -6.26
C ALA A 157 -0.50 3.09 -7.76
N THR A 158 -0.62 1.88 -8.31
CA THR A 158 -1.00 1.65 -9.71
C THR A 158 -2.02 0.53 -9.85
N ASN A 159 -2.94 0.70 -10.80
CA ASN A 159 -3.87 -0.33 -11.26
C ASN A 159 -3.57 -0.83 -12.68
N THR A 160 -2.49 -0.34 -13.27
CA THR A 160 -2.11 -0.60 -14.66
C THR A 160 -1.03 -1.68 -14.76
N TYR A 161 -0.08 -1.68 -13.84
CA TYR A 161 1.09 -2.54 -13.88
C TYR A 161 1.01 -3.66 -12.86
N THR A 162 1.48 -4.86 -13.27
CA THR A 162 1.65 -5.99 -12.35
C THR A 162 2.84 -5.77 -11.42
N TYR A 163 2.94 -6.59 -10.38
CA TYR A 163 4.08 -6.55 -9.46
C TYR A 163 5.43 -6.74 -10.19
N ASP A 164 5.49 -7.66 -11.15
CA ASP A 164 6.70 -7.94 -11.90
C ASP A 164 7.08 -6.77 -12.83
N ASP A 165 6.08 -6.10 -13.44
CA ASP A 165 6.31 -4.90 -14.24
C ASP A 165 6.91 -3.77 -13.38
N VAL A 166 6.36 -3.54 -12.19
CA VAL A 166 6.87 -2.50 -11.28
C VAL A 166 8.27 -2.86 -10.76
N CYS A 167 8.54 -4.12 -10.44
CA CYS A 167 9.88 -4.56 -10.06
C CYS A 167 10.89 -4.32 -11.19
N ASN A 168 10.54 -4.61 -12.45
CA ASN A 168 11.40 -4.34 -13.58
C ASN A 168 11.71 -2.84 -13.72
N MET A 169 10.72 -1.96 -13.56
CA MET A 169 10.93 -0.50 -13.54
C MET A 169 11.87 -0.06 -12.40
N LEU A 170 11.71 -0.67 -11.22
CA LEU A 170 12.57 -0.38 -10.06
C LEU A 170 14.01 -0.88 -10.27
N TYR A 171 14.23 -2.00 -10.97
CA TYR A 171 15.56 -2.44 -11.40
C TYR A 171 16.17 -1.48 -12.43
N GLU A 172 15.38 -1.04 -13.40
CA GLU A 172 15.80 -0.08 -14.43
C GLU A 172 16.29 1.24 -13.82
N THR A 173 15.63 1.70 -12.74
CA THR A 173 16.01 2.92 -12.01
C THR A 173 17.05 2.69 -10.91
N GLY A 174 17.51 1.44 -10.71
CA GLY A 174 18.52 1.08 -9.70
C GLY A 174 18.00 1.03 -8.27
N ASN A 175 16.66 1.00 -8.07
CA ASN A 175 16.03 0.99 -6.76
C ASN A 175 15.79 -0.43 -6.19
N LEU A 176 15.94 -1.47 -7.00
CA LEU A 176 15.98 -2.89 -6.59
C LEU A 176 17.30 -3.55 -6.91
#